data_72a81259e3c93754c97ffc308fcc5e13
#
_entry.id   72a81259e3c93754c97ffc308fcc5e13
#
_cell.length_a   1.000
_cell.length_b   1.000
_cell.length_c   1.000
_cell.angle_alpha   90.00
_cell.angle_beta   90.00
_cell.angle_gamma   90.00
#
_symmetry.space_group_name_H-M   'P 1'
#
loop_
_entity.id
_entity.type
_entity.pdbx_description
1 polymer ?
#
loop_
_entity_poly.entity_id
_entity_poly.type
_entity_poly.pdbx_seq_one_letter_code
_entity_poly.pdbx_strand_id
1 'polypeptide(L)'
;RSATYKKTMKQVFFLLAIILLVSGQVMCTSCGSSNDEYENKNQPTPPDDNEDPEDPGEEPDTKSLTTDLKNLSGNTSLKMWTCAHRSNTYKGIRDGIPENSIPAIQYAIEVGADMIEIDPRATSDGVIVNMHNTTINATTNGTGAVANMTYQTLYQYFLKGSKGITEYKVPTLEEVLDAAKGKIYVKEKGLLGKIIKTVAEKGMIDQVCYYTGSSTSYIEEMNTINPGAIPFPWVSTAAEVKVLAKYYSKVQMVQFGIDNASLTELMGAIKDAKLVGYANHLDWDSDLLNSKYSHLQTFIDNKIEVVQTDYSDLVNSYL
;
A
#
# COMPACT_ATOMS: atom_id res chain seq x y z
N ARG A 1 -48.60 -3.01 -6.80
CA ARG A 1 -48.15 -2.33 -5.55
C ARG A 1 -46.65 -2.10 -5.61
N SER A 2 -46.16 -1.25 -6.51
CA SER A 2 -44.71 -0.93 -6.63
C SER A 2 -44.42 0.44 -7.24
N ALA A 3 -45.37 1.38 -7.19
CA ALA A 3 -45.19 2.68 -7.84
C ALA A 3 -45.19 3.90 -6.87
N THR A 4 -45.39 3.70 -5.57
CA THR A 4 -45.62 4.77 -4.61
C THR A 4 -44.40 5.12 -3.71
N TYR A 5 -43.34 4.32 -3.81
CA TYR A 5 -42.15 4.51 -2.91
C TYR A 5 -41.02 5.38 -3.49
N LYS A 6 -41.08 5.75 -4.77
CA LYS A 6 -40.01 6.55 -5.43
C LYS A 6 -40.22 8.08 -5.39
N LYS A 7 -41.31 8.58 -4.79
CA LYS A 7 -41.64 10.02 -4.85
C LYS A 7 -41.32 10.80 -3.56
N THR A 8 -40.95 10.12 -2.46
CA THR A 8 -40.77 10.75 -1.16
C THR A 8 -39.28 11.08 -0.81
N MET A 9 -38.31 10.57 -1.57
CA MET A 9 -36.88 10.81 -1.29
C MET A 9 -36.26 12.01 -2.03
N LYS A 10 -37.00 12.69 -2.90
CA LYS A 10 -36.48 13.89 -3.61
C LYS A 10 -36.78 15.25 -2.97
N GLN A 11 -37.54 15.28 -1.88
CA GLN A 11 -37.94 16.53 -1.22
C GLN A 11 -37.21 16.85 0.11
N VAL A 12 -36.33 16.01 0.61
CA VAL A 12 -35.60 16.23 1.87
C VAL A 12 -34.24 16.87 1.68
N PHE A 13 -33.72 16.93 0.46
CA PHE A 13 -32.38 17.49 0.18
C PHE A 13 -32.35 18.98 -0.23
N PHE A 14 -33.45 19.74 -0.13
CA PHE A 14 -33.50 21.14 -0.58
C PHE A 14 -33.72 22.18 0.52
N LEU A 15 -33.59 21.82 1.80
CA LEU A 15 -33.92 22.77 2.91
C LEU A 15 -32.84 22.93 3.98
N LEU A 16 -31.55 22.78 3.64
CA LEU A 16 -30.44 22.97 4.61
C LEU A 16 -29.24 23.75 4.07
N ALA A 17 -29.50 24.71 3.20
CA ALA A 17 -28.45 25.58 2.67
C ALA A 17 -28.88 27.05 2.61
N ILE A 18 -29.36 27.61 3.71
CA ILE A 18 -29.40 29.07 3.94
C ILE A 18 -29.48 29.26 5.47
N ILE A 19 -28.43 29.68 6.11
CA ILE A 19 -28.30 30.54 7.31
C ILE A 19 -26.82 30.38 7.74
N LEU A 20 -26.06 31.44 7.49
CA LEU A 20 -25.05 32.07 8.35
C LEU A 20 -24.05 32.87 7.51
N LEU A 21 -24.50 34.02 7.11
CA LEU A 21 -23.66 35.18 6.79
C LEU A 21 -24.17 36.31 7.68
N VAL A 22 -23.47 36.68 8.74
CA VAL A 22 -23.43 38.06 9.26
C VAL A 22 -22.37 38.17 10.36
N SER A 23 -21.40 39.05 10.07
CA SER A 23 -20.72 40.01 10.94
C SER A 23 -19.77 39.56 12.05
N GLY A 24 -18.61 40.23 12.04
CA GLY A 24 -17.77 40.45 13.20
C GLY A 24 -16.35 40.91 12.88
N GLN A 25 -16.19 42.11 12.28
CA GLN A 25 -14.92 42.82 12.35
C GLN A 25 -14.72 43.35 13.78
N VAL A 26 -13.58 43.11 14.37
CA VAL A 26 -13.05 43.90 15.47
C VAL A 26 -11.62 44.27 15.18
N MET A 27 -11.43 45.57 14.97
CA MET A 27 -10.12 46.21 15.02
C MET A 27 -9.57 46.16 16.43
N CYS A 28 -8.29 46.00 16.58
CA CYS A 28 -7.59 46.47 17.78
C CYS A 28 -6.30 47.20 17.42
N THR A 29 -6.24 48.39 17.89
CA THR A 29 -5.24 49.44 17.73
C THR A 29 -3.98 49.18 18.57
N SER A 30 -2.89 49.68 18.02
CA SER A 30 -1.55 50.03 18.51
C SER A 30 -1.35 50.40 19.98
N CYS A 31 -0.15 50.10 20.48
CA CYS A 31 0.81 50.92 21.26
C CYS A 31 1.96 49.97 21.67
N GLY A 32 3.24 50.25 21.58
CA GLY A 32 4.03 51.45 21.56
C GLY A 32 5.36 51.11 22.24
N SER A 33 6.44 51.27 21.54
CA SER A 33 7.85 51.58 21.90
C SER A 33 8.45 51.23 23.25
N SER A 34 9.66 50.61 23.24
CA SER A 34 10.89 51.32 23.69
C SER A 34 12.15 50.53 23.29
N ASN A 35 13.06 51.29 22.76
CA ASN A 35 14.46 50.93 22.41
C ASN A 35 15.25 50.57 23.65
N ASP A 36 16.21 49.65 23.53
CA ASP A 36 17.53 49.83 24.09
C ASP A 36 18.55 49.05 23.21
N GLU A 37 19.41 49.83 22.54
CA GLU A 37 20.63 49.44 21.87
C GLU A 37 21.69 48.99 22.87
N TYR A 38 22.31 47.85 22.64
CA TYR A 38 23.70 47.58 23.05
C TYR A 38 24.49 47.03 21.84
N GLU A 39 25.27 47.96 21.25
CA GLU A 39 26.41 47.59 20.36
C GLU A 39 27.47 46.85 21.17
N ASN A 40 27.87 45.66 20.68
CA ASN A 40 29.17 45.12 20.99
C ASN A 40 29.92 44.82 19.70
N LYS A 41 30.78 45.77 19.33
CA LYS A 41 31.80 45.63 18.29
C LYS A 41 32.99 44.85 18.88
N ASN A 42 33.35 43.77 18.22
CA ASN A 42 34.67 43.19 18.01
C ASN A 42 34.65 41.66 18.10
N GLN A 43 34.45 41.04 16.95
CA GLN A 43 35.11 39.77 16.67
C GLN A 43 35.44 39.69 15.18
N PRO A 44 36.67 39.33 14.77
CA PRO A 44 37.04 39.20 13.38
C PRO A 44 36.41 37.96 12.75
N THR A 45 35.83 38.13 11.58
CA THR A 45 35.38 37.05 10.71
C THR A 45 36.53 36.19 10.26
N PRO A 46 36.45 34.83 10.36
CA PRO A 46 37.38 33.97 9.67
C PRO A 46 37.08 33.98 8.15
N PRO A 47 38.09 33.79 7.30
CA PRO A 47 37.87 33.74 5.87
C PRO A 47 37.06 32.52 5.47
N ASP A 48 36.10 32.76 4.61
CA ASP A 48 35.28 31.81 3.89
C ASP A 48 36.15 31.18 2.78
N ASP A 49 36.55 29.95 2.95
CA ASP A 49 37.13 29.11 1.91
C ASP A 49 36.86 27.64 2.25
N ASN A 50 35.68 27.16 1.89
CA ASN A 50 35.39 25.78 1.49
C ASN A 50 33.93 25.72 0.95
N GLU A 51 33.76 26.09 -0.29
CA GLU A 51 32.70 25.52 -1.10
C GLU A 51 33.06 24.03 -1.28
N ASP A 52 32.49 23.17 -0.45
CA ASP A 52 32.38 21.76 -0.77
C ASP A 52 31.64 21.67 -2.12
N PRO A 53 32.14 20.90 -3.09
CA PRO A 53 31.39 20.64 -4.30
C PRO A 53 30.08 20.00 -3.89
N GLU A 54 28.99 20.65 -4.24
CA GLU A 54 27.64 20.08 -4.12
C GLU A 54 27.70 18.64 -4.65
N ASP A 55 27.52 17.69 -3.74
CA ASP A 55 27.25 16.29 -4.07
C ASP A 55 26.12 16.33 -5.10
N PRO A 56 26.32 15.82 -6.34
CA PRO A 56 25.26 15.76 -7.31
C PRO A 56 24.19 14.85 -6.68
N GLY A 57 23.16 15.48 -6.09
CA GLY A 57 22.11 14.81 -5.35
C GLY A 57 21.67 13.60 -6.16
N GLU A 58 21.75 12.39 -5.57
CA GLU A 58 21.13 11.21 -6.10
C GLU A 58 19.69 11.59 -6.43
N GLU A 59 19.35 11.65 -7.73
CA GLU A 59 17.96 11.72 -8.14
C GLU A 59 17.24 10.61 -7.40
N PRO A 60 16.12 10.88 -6.70
CA PRO A 60 15.42 9.85 -5.98
C PRO A 60 15.08 8.76 -7.00
N ASP A 61 15.61 7.56 -6.78
CA ASP A 61 15.37 6.38 -7.60
C ASP A 61 13.85 6.12 -7.59
N THR A 62 13.15 6.74 -8.56
CA THR A 62 11.69 6.70 -8.64
C THR A 62 11.30 5.38 -9.27
N LYS A 63 11.06 4.36 -8.44
CA LYS A 63 10.48 3.10 -8.90
C LYS A 63 9.18 3.37 -9.66
N SER A 64 9.08 2.84 -10.87
CA SER A 64 7.87 2.90 -11.71
C SER A 64 7.28 1.49 -11.85
N LEU A 65 6.25 1.20 -11.07
CA LEU A 65 5.54 -0.08 -11.12
C LEU A 65 4.96 -0.33 -12.53
N THR A 66 4.42 0.72 -13.14
CA THR A 66 3.90 0.66 -14.52
C THR A 66 4.95 0.19 -15.53
N THR A 67 6.17 0.73 -15.43
CA THR A 67 7.27 0.38 -16.33
C THR A 67 7.75 -1.04 -16.06
N ASP A 68 7.96 -1.38 -14.80
CA ASP A 68 8.51 -2.68 -14.44
C ASP A 68 7.54 -3.83 -14.68
N LEU A 69 6.23 -3.64 -14.46
CA LEU A 69 5.22 -4.62 -14.85
C LEU A 69 5.17 -4.86 -16.37
N LYS A 70 5.34 -3.82 -17.20
CA LYS A 70 5.44 -3.99 -18.65
C LYS A 70 6.67 -4.79 -19.07
N ASN A 71 7.80 -4.58 -18.39
CA ASN A 71 9.02 -5.33 -18.63
C ASN A 71 8.89 -6.78 -18.15
N LEU A 72 8.18 -7.03 -17.05
CA LEU A 72 7.95 -8.34 -16.48
C LEU A 72 6.98 -9.18 -17.34
N SER A 73 5.95 -8.55 -17.90
CA SER A 73 4.89 -9.22 -18.66
C SER A 73 5.44 -10.06 -19.82
N GLY A 74 5.27 -11.38 -19.73
CA GLY A 74 5.69 -12.36 -20.73
C GLY A 74 7.21 -12.50 -20.92
N ASN A 75 8.02 -11.88 -20.07
CA ASN A 75 9.48 -12.03 -20.10
C ASN A 75 9.92 -13.22 -19.27
N THR A 76 10.00 -14.38 -19.90
CA THR A 76 10.38 -15.65 -19.24
C THR A 76 11.85 -15.72 -18.81
N SER A 77 12.65 -14.72 -19.14
CA SER A 77 14.06 -14.62 -18.71
C SER A 77 14.21 -13.84 -17.40
N LEU A 78 13.15 -13.13 -16.95
CA LEU A 78 13.17 -12.46 -15.67
C LEU A 78 12.78 -13.43 -14.55
N LYS A 79 13.38 -13.20 -13.40
CA LYS A 79 13.04 -13.91 -12.17
C LYS A 79 11.59 -13.59 -11.79
N MET A 80 10.84 -14.59 -11.29
CA MET A 80 9.54 -14.40 -10.68
C MET A 80 9.66 -13.43 -9.49
N TRP A 81 8.78 -12.46 -9.41
CA TRP A 81 8.72 -11.53 -8.30
C TRP A 81 8.06 -12.15 -7.08
N THR A 82 8.50 -11.72 -5.91
CA THR A 82 7.87 -12.07 -4.63
C THR A 82 7.16 -10.88 -4.03
N CYS A 83 5.93 -11.12 -3.53
CA CYS A 83 5.18 -10.17 -2.73
C CYS A 83 5.10 -10.68 -1.28
N ALA A 84 5.70 -9.96 -0.35
CA ALA A 84 5.68 -10.31 1.07
C ALA A 84 4.30 -9.99 1.66
N HIS A 85 3.49 -11.03 1.93
CA HIS A 85 2.15 -10.92 2.54
C HIS A 85 2.24 -10.30 3.93
N ARG A 86 1.52 -9.21 4.18
CA ARG A 86 1.61 -8.38 5.39
C ARG A 86 3.04 -7.92 5.72
N SER A 87 3.84 -7.77 4.67
CA SER A 87 5.29 -7.50 4.76
C SER A 87 6.10 -8.61 5.46
N ASN A 88 5.57 -9.83 5.61
CA ASN A 88 6.25 -10.94 6.27
C ASN A 88 7.39 -11.52 5.43
N THR A 89 8.40 -12.02 6.15
CA THR A 89 9.48 -12.87 5.64
C THR A 89 9.73 -13.99 6.64
N TYR A 90 10.27 -15.13 6.20
CA TYR A 90 10.64 -16.21 7.15
C TYR A 90 11.65 -15.71 8.19
N LYS A 91 12.65 -14.94 7.74
CA LYS A 91 13.66 -14.35 8.62
C LYS A 91 13.00 -13.42 9.66
N GLY A 92 12.12 -12.52 9.23
CA GLY A 92 11.42 -11.60 10.13
C GLY A 92 10.54 -12.34 11.16
N ILE A 93 9.72 -13.29 10.70
CA ILE A 93 8.87 -14.12 11.59
C ILE A 93 9.71 -14.87 12.60
N ARG A 94 10.81 -15.53 12.17
CA ARG A 94 11.74 -16.25 13.05
C ARG A 94 12.38 -15.32 14.07
N ASP A 95 12.70 -14.10 13.71
CA ASP A 95 13.35 -13.13 14.59
C ASP A 95 12.35 -12.43 15.53
N GLY A 96 11.04 -12.66 15.36
CA GLY A 96 9.98 -12.15 16.23
C GLY A 96 9.40 -10.81 15.76
N ILE A 97 9.68 -10.41 14.51
CA ILE A 97 9.14 -9.21 13.91
C ILE A 97 7.63 -9.38 13.63
N PRO A 98 6.77 -8.46 14.07
CA PRO A 98 5.35 -8.56 13.83
C PRO A 98 4.97 -8.19 12.38
N GLU A 99 3.94 -8.85 11.86
CA GLU A 99 3.33 -8.51 10.57
C GLU A 99 2.89 -7.04 10.50
N ASN A 100 2.78 -6.49 9.30
CA ASN A 100 2.25 -5.14 9.06
C ASN A 100 2.98 -4.02 9.83
N SER A 101 4.25 -4.23 10.20
CA SER A 101 5.07 -3.29 10.95
C SER A 101 6.18 -2.66 10.09
N ILE A 102 6.72 -1.53 10.52
CA ILE A 102 7.87 -0.91 9.83
C ILE A 102 9.09 -1.84 9.77
N PRO A 103 9.48 -2.55 10.86
CA PRO A 103 10.55 -3.53 10.75
C PRO A 103 10.28 -4.65 9.76
N ALA A 104 9.02 -5.12 9.63
CA ALA A 104 8.68 -6.14 8.63
C ALA A 104 8.95 -5.65 7.20
N ILE A 105 8.61 -4.40 6.89
CA ILE A 105 8.92 -3.76 5.60
C ILE A 105 10.44 -3.73 5.37
N GLN A 106 11.22 -3.35 6.39
CA GLN A 106 12.67 -3.32 6.31
C GLN A 106 13.26 -4.70 6.03
N TYR A 107 12.76 -5.74 6.70
CA TYR A 107 13.15 -7.13 6.43
C TYR A 107 12.77 -7.58 5.02
N ALA A 108 11.57 -7.22 4.53
CA ALA A 108 11.15 -7.53 3.17
C ALA A 108 12.09 -6.89 2.12
N ILE A 109 12.51 -5.64 2.32
CA ILE A 109 13.49 -4.95 1.48
C ILE A 109 14.85 -5.65 1.56
N GLU A 110 15.33 -5.97 2.77
CA GLU A 110 16.64 -6.60 3.00
C GLU A 110 16.77 -7.96 2.29
N VAL A 111 15.69 -8.76 2.31
CA VAL A 111 15.70 -10.09 1.66
C VAL A 111 15.39 -10.05 0.16
N GLY A 112 15.22 -8.85 -0.41
CA GLY A 112 15.00 -8.65 -1.82
C GLY A 112 13.60 -9.04 -2.31
N ALA A 113 12.57 -8.86 -1.47
CA ALA A 113 11.19 -8.94 -1.95
C ALA A 113 10.93 -7.77 -2.92
N ASP A 114 10.19 -8.05 -4.00
CA ASP A 114 9.89 -7.04 -5.02
C ASP A 114 8.71 -6.16 -4.61
N MET A 115 7.76 -6.75 -3.86
CA MET A 115 6.54 -6.12 -3.38
C MET A 115 6.27 -6.46 -1.91
N ILE A 116 5.54 -5.58 -1.24
CA ILE A 116 4.86 -5.86 0.03
C ILE A 116 3.35 -5.76 -0.15
N GLU A 117 2.61 -6.54 0.60
CA GLU A 117 1.18 -6.37 0.76
C GLU A 117 0.90 -5.74 2.13
N ILE A 118 -0.06 -4.82 2.17
CA ILE A 118 -0.47 -4.07 3.36
C ILE A 118 -1.99 -4.07 3.51
N ASP A 119 -2.46 -3.89 4.74
CA ASP A 119 -3.88 -3.93 5.13
C ASP A 119 -4.35 -2.62 5.78
N PRO A 120 -4.62 -1.56 5.02
CA PRO A 120 -5.06 -0.28 5.59
C PRO A 120 -6.43 -0.34 6.24
N ARG A 121 -6.55 0.24 7.44
CA ARG A 121 -7.81 0.43 8.18
C ARG A 121 -7.91 1.84 8.75
N ALA A 122 -9.14 2.34 8.89
CA ALA A 122 -9.38 3.62 9.54
C ALA A 122 -9.68 3.45 11.04
N THR A 123 -9.07 4.28 11.87
CA THR A 123 -9.44 4.52 13.26
C THR A 123 -10.70 5.38 13.36
N SER A 124 -11.27 5.56 14.56
CA SER A 124 -12.48 6.36 14.78
C SER A 124 -12.28 7.85 14.46
N ASP A 125 -11.06 8.37 14.58
CA ASP A 125 -10.67 9.74 14.22
C ASP A 125 -10.15 9.86 12.78
N GLY A 126 -10.25 8.77 12.01
CA GLY A 126 -10.01 8.75 10.55
C GLY A 126 -8.53 8.63 10.16
N VAL A 127 -7.61 8.37 11.07
CA VAL A 127 -6.22 8.02 10.76
C VAL A 127 -6.19 6.65 10.09
N ILE A 128 -5.47 6.51 8.98
CA ILE A 128 -5.28 5.22 8.33
C ILE A 128 -4.07 4.53 8.93
N VAL A 129 -4.27 3.31 9.41
CA VAL A 129 -3.25 2.45 10.03
C VAL A 129 -3.11 1.14 9.26
N ASN A 130 -1.96 0.50 9.37
CA ASN A 130 -1.69 -0.78 8.72
C ASN A 130 -1.97 -1.94 9.68
N MET A 131 -3.10 -2.65 9.50
CA MET A 131 -3.51 -3.77 10.34
C MET A 131 -4.54 -4.68 9.64
N HIS A 132 -4.24 -5.97 9.56
CA HIS A 132 -5.12 -6.93 8.90
C HIS A 132 -6.47 -7.11 9.60
N ASN A 133 -6.46 -7.33 10.93
CA ASN A 133 -7.67 -7.65 11.68
C ASN A 133 -8.51 -6.39 11.97
N THR A 134 -9.82 -6.56 12.05
CA THR A 134 -10.74 -5.49 12.50
C THR A 134 -10.58 -5.16 13.98
N THR A 135 -9.99 -6.07 14.76
CA THR A 135 -9.68 -5.91 16.18
C THR A 135 -8.21 -6.09 16.44
N ILE A 136 -7.69 -5.42 17.47
CA ILE A 136 -6.27 -5.46 17.84
C ILE A 136 -5.87 -6.67 18.70
N ASN A 137 -6.84 -7.51 19.09
CA ASN A 137 -6.67 -8.56 20.10
C ASN A 137 -5.61 -9.61 19.76
N ALA A 138 -5.54 -10.03 18.49
CA ALA A 138 -4.62 -11.08 18.06
C ALA A 138 -3.18 -10.57 17.92
N THR A 139 -3.03 -9.35 17.37
CA THR A 139 -1.75 -8.81 16.91
C THR A 139 -1.13 -7.75 17.85
N THR A 140 -1.80 -7.43 18.97
CA THR A 140 -1.27 -6.48 19.98
C THR A 140 -1.51 -6.97 21.40
N ASN A 141 -0.94 -6.28 22.39
CA ASN A 141 -1.23 -6.50 23.81
C ASN A 141 -2.52 -5.83 24.30
N GLY A 142 -3.31 -5.20 23.40
CA GLY A 142 -4.59 -4.58 23.67
C GLY A 142 -5.79 -5.40 23.22
N THR A 143 -6.99 -4.83 23.39
CA THR A 143 -8.27 -5.39 22.94
C THR A 143 -9.17 -4.30 22.39
N GLY A 144 -10.04 -4.65 21.45
CA GLY A 144 -11.03 -3.75 20.87
C GLY A 144 -10.95 -3.63 19.35
N ALA A 145 -11.95 -2.99 18.76
CA ALA A 145 -12.01 -2.76 17.32
C ALA A 145 -11.23 -1.50 16.93
N VAL A 146 -10.45 -1.56 15.87
CA VAL A 146 -9.70 -0.44 15.31
C VAL A 146 -10.61 0.76 15.02
N ALA A 147 -11.76 0.51 14.39
CA ALA A 147 -12.73 1.55 14.04
C ALA A 147 -13.40 2.26 15.25
N ASN A 148 -13.27 1.71 16.45
CA ASN A 148 -13.88 2.25 17.68
C ASN A 148 -12.88 3.01 18.58
N MET A 149 -11.61 3.11 18.19
CA MET A 149 -10.58 3.80 18.97
C MET A 149 -9.87 4.86 18.13
N THR A 150 -9.45 5.94 18.77
CA THR A 150 -8.58 6.95 18.13
C THR A 150 -7.18 6.38 17.91
N TYR A 151 -6.42 6.97 16.98
CA TYR A 151 -5.03 6.58 16.80
C TYR A 151 -4.20 6.77 18.07
N GLN A 152 -4.44 7.84 18.82
CA GLN A 152 -3.77 8.07 20.11
C GLN A 152 -4.02 6.91 21.11
N THR A 153 -5.24 6.37 21.15
CA THR A 153 -5.56 5.18 21.97
C THR A 153 -4.87 3.93 21.44
N LEU A 154 -4.92 3.71 20.12
CA LEU A 154 -4.27 2.57 19.47
C LEU A 154 -2.76 2.55 19.70
N TYR A 155 -2.12 3.72 19.65
CA TYR A 155 -0.68 3.90 19.84
C TYR A 155 -0.17 3.51 21.24
N GLN A 156 -1.05 3.35 22.24
CA GLN A 156 -0.67 2.86 23.57
C GLN A 156 -0.27 1.37 23.54
N TYR A 157 -0.78 0.60 22.59
CA TYR A 157 -0.55 -0.83 22.49
C TYR A 157 0.69 -1.16 21.67
N PHE A 158 1.28 -2.33 21.95
CA PHE A 158 2.45 -2.85 21.29
C PHE A 158 2.08 -4.06 20.44
N LEU A 159 2.68 -4.17 19.26
CA LEU A 159 2.50 -5.32 18.38
C LEU A 159 3.08 -6.60 18.98
N LYS A 160 2.49 -7.74 18.60
CA LYS A 160 2.98 -9.09 18.91
C LYS A 160 3.64 -9.68 17.66
N GLY A 161 4.86 -10.19 17.83
CA GLY A 161 5.49 -11.09 16.88
C GLY A 161 5.45 -12.54 17.37
N SER A 162 6.09 -13.44 16.65
CA SER A 162 6.17 -14.87 16.97
C SER A 162 6.80 -15.17 18.34
N LYS A 163 7.63 -14.26 18.85
CA LYS A 163 8.31 -14.37 20.17
C LYS A 163 7.59 -13.62 21.30
N GLY A 164 6.40 -13.05 21.05
CA GLY A 164 5.62 -12.35 22.07
C GLY A 164 5.47 -10.85 21.77
N ILE A 165 5.23 -10.07 22.84
CA ILE A 165 5.07 -8.61 22.75
C ILE A 165 6.40 -7.98 22.37
N THR A 166 6.36 -7.05 21.41
CA THR A 166 7.51 -6.28 20.95
C THR A 166 7.46 -4.83 21.45
N GLU A 167 8.43 -4.03 21.08
CA GLU A 167 8.43 -2.57 21.29
C GLU A 167 7.75 -1.79 20.15
N TYR A 168 7.34 -2.47 19.09
CA TYR A 168 6.80 -1.84 17.88
C TYR A 168 5.34 -1.48 18.03
N LYS A 169 4.95 -0.40 17.36
CA LYS A 169 3.59 0.14 17.32
C LYS A 169 2.91 -0.17 15.99
N VAL A 170 1.57 -0.07 15.98
CA VAL A 170 0.82 -0.10 14.72
C VAL A 170 1.16 1.15 13.93
N PRO A 171 1.74 1.02 12.72
CA PRO A 171 2.13 2.18 11.94
C PRO A 171 0.94 2.81 11.23
N THR A 172 1.03 4.11 10.96
CA THR A 172 0.15 4.81 10.03
C THR A 172 0.48 4.45 8.58
N LEU A 173 -0.45 4.73 7.66
CA LEU A 173 -0.21 4.56 6.22
C LEU A 173 0.97 5.42 5.75
N GLU A 174 1.06 6.66 6.25
CA GLU A 174 2.15 7.58 5.91
C GLU A 174 3.52 7.02 6.29
N GLU A 175 3.65 6.43 7.49
CA GLU A 175 4.88 5.78 7.95
C GLU A 175 5.24 4.56 7.08
N VAL A 176 4.24 3.76 6.68
CA VAL A 176 4.42 2.62 5.78
C VAL A 176 4.92 3.08 4.41
N LEU A 177 4.30 4.12 3.85
CA LEU A 177 4.69 4.66 2.55
C LEU A 177 6.11 5.25 2.59
N ASP A 178 6.46 5.97 3.66
CA ASP A 178 7.81 6.53 3.83
C ASP A 178 8.88 5.42 3.93
N ALA A 179 8.56 4.31 4.61
CA ALA A 179 9.48 3.16 4.71
C ALA A 179 9.66 2.45 3.35
N ALA A 180 8.63 2.43 2.50
CA ALA A 180 8.62 1.74 1.21
C ALA A 180 9.11 2.60 0.03
N LYS A 181 9.06 3.93 0.15
CA LYS A 181 9.29 4.87 -0.96
C LYS A 181 10.67 4.65 -1.62
N GLY A 182 10.66 4.51 -2.95
CA GLY A 182 11.85 4.26 -3.76
C GLY A 182 12.51 2.88 -3.58
N LYS A 183 12.04 2.05 -2.63
CA LYS A 183 12.70 0.80 -2.24
C LYS A 183 11.93 -0.45 -2.66
N ILE A 184 10.60 -0.48 -2.46
CA ILE A 184 9.77 -1.65 -2.69
C ILE A 184 8.38 -1.23 -3.20
N TYR A 185 7.76 -2.04 -4.08
CA TYR A 185 6.39 -1.79 -4.52
C TYR A 185 5.38 -2.16 -3.43
N VAL A 186 4.23 -1.51 -3.44
CA VAL A 186 3.17 -1.72 -2.44
C VAL A 186 1.90 -2.19 -3.12
N LYS A 187 1.34 -3.32 -2.67
CA LYS A 187 -0.02 -3.77 -2.95
C LYS A 187 -0.88 -3.47 -1.73
N GLU A 188 -1.88 -2.62 -1.90
CA GLU A 188 -2.81 -2.33 -0.83
C GLU A 188 -4.16 -3.07 -1.01
N LYS A 189 -4.88 -3.24 0.08
CA LYS A 189 -6.20 -3.88 0.13
C LYS A 189 -7.09 -3.14 1.11
N GLY A 190 -7.93 -2.21 0.61
CA GLY A 190 -8.86 -1.50 1.50
C GLY A 190 -9.43 -0.18 0.96
N LEU A 191 -9.38 0.87 1.74
CA LEU A 191 -10.11 2.13 1.67
C LEU A 191 -9.67 3.07 0.52
N LEU A 192 -10.05 2.78 -0.73
CA LEU A 192 -9.54 3.41 -1.95
C LEU A 192 -9.38 4.94 -1.90
N GLY A 193 -10.46 5.68 -1.60
CA GLY A 193 -10.45 7.13 -1.77
C GLY A 193 -9.43 7.87 -0.91
N LYS A 194 -9.33 7.51 0.38
CA LYS A 194 -8.37 8.14 1.29
C LYS A 194 -6.94 7.71 0.99
N ILE A 195 -6.75 6.42 0.70
CA ILE A 195 -5.43 5.84 0.43
C ILE A 195 -4.83 6.45 -0.83
N ILE A 196 -5.58 6.49 -1.94
CA ILE A 196 -5.10 7.07 -3.21
C ILE A 196 -4.64 8.52 -3.01
N LYS A 197 -5.37 9.30 -2.22
CA LYS A 197 -4.99 10.68 -1.90
C LYS A 197 -3.67 10.75 -1.15
N THR A 198 -3.53 9.99 -0.07
CA THR A 198 -2.29 9.94 0.73
C THR A 198 -1.10 9.46 -0.10
N VAL A 199 -1.29 8.42 -0.93
CA VAL A 199 -0.25 7.91 -1.83
C VAL A 199 0.17 8.97 -2.85
N ALA A 200 -0.78 9.72 -3.42
CA ALA A 200 -0.49 10.80 -4.36
C ALA A 200 0.26 11.96 -3.68
N GLU A 201 -0.12 12.35 -2.46
CA GLU A 201 0.56 13.36 -1.65
C GLU A 201 2.01 12.96 -1.31
N LYS A 202 2.28 11.66 -1.15
CA LYS A 202 3.63 11.11 -0.98
C LYS A 202 4.42 10.99 -2.28
N GLY A 203 3.82 11.26 -3.45
CA GLY A 203 4.46 11.10 -4.76
C GLY A 203 4.69 9.65 -5.16
N MET A 204 3.88 8.70 -4.66
CA MET A 204 4.06 7.26 -4.85
C MET A 204 2.98 6.61 -5.74
N ILE A 205 2.24 7.40 -6.52
CA ILE A 205 1.07 6.87 -7.29
C ILE A 205 1.45 5.76 -8.28
N ASP A 206 2.66 5.77 -8.81
CA ASP A 206 3.20 4.73 -9.70
C ASP A 206 4.10 3.71 -8.96
N GLN A 207 4.00 3.66 -7.64
CA GLN A 207 4.67 2.64 -6.81
C GLN A 207 3.67 1.75 -6.06
N VAL A 208 2.38 2.10 -6.09
CA VAL A 208 1.31 1.42 -5.37
C VAL A 208 0.26 0.89 -6.33
N CYS A 209 -0.13 -0.39 -6.21
CA CYS A 209 -1.29 -0.94 -6.88
C CYS A 209 -2.42 -1.23 -5.89
N TYR A 210 -3.66 -1.13 -6.35
CA TYR A 210 -4.86 -1.15 -5.52
C TYR A 210 -5.73 -2.36 -5.86
N TYR A 211 -5.93 -3.25 -4.89
CA TYR A 211 -6.78 -4.42 -5.08
C TYR A 211 -8.25 -4.04 -5.21
N THR A 212 -8.84 -4.33 -6.36
CA THR A 212 -10.23 -3.98 -6.68
C THR A 212 -11.21 -5.16 -6.62
N GLY A 213 -10.73 -6.36 -6.25
CA GLY A 213 -11.54 -7.57 -6.39
C GLY A 213 -11.97 -7.78 -7.84
N SER A 214 -13.13 -8.40 -8.04
CA SER A 214 -13.71 -8.60 -9.38
C SER A 214 -14.62 -7.43 -9.85
N SER A 215 -14.61 -6.29 -9.14
CA SER A 215 -15.50 -5.16 -9.43
C SER A 215 -14.86 -4.14 -10.36
N THR A 216 -15.39 -4.01 -11.58
CA THR A 216 -14.99 -2.96 -12.52
C THR A 216 -15.43 -1.55 -12.07
N SER A 217 -16.49 -1.44 -11.26
CA SER A 217 -16.92 -0.14 -10.70
C SER A 217 -15.86 0.49 -9.79
N TYR A 218 -15.07 -0.32 -9.08
CA TYR A 218 -13.94 0.20 -8.30
C TYR A 218 -12.82 0.74 -9.19
N ILE A 219 -12.59 0.14 -10.36
CA ILE A 219 -11.60 0.66 -11.34
C ILE A 219 -12.07 2.03 -11.86
N GLU A 220 -13.36 2.18 -12.14
CA GLU A 220 -13.95 3.45 -12.58
C GLU A 220 -13.90 4.52 -11.50
N GLU A 221 -14.20 4.15 -10.25
CA GLU A 221 -14.07 5.04 -9.09
C GLU A 221 -12.62 5.50 -8.90
N MET A 222 -11.66 4.58 -8.96
CA MET A 222 -10.23 4.90 -8.89
C MET A 222 -9.81 5.90 -9.95
N ASN A 223 -10.21 5.70 -11.22
CA ASN A 223 -9.91 6.62 -12.32
C ASN A 223 -10.49 8.01 -12.07
N THR A 224 -11.64 8.10 -11.39
CA THR A 224 -12.26 9.39 -11.04
C THR A 224 -11.47 10.09 -9.93
N ILE A 225 -10.95 9.33 -8.94
CA ILE A 225 -10.17 9.88 -7.84
C ILE A 225 -8.78 10.32 -8.31
N ASN A 226 -8.08 9.44 -9.02
CA ASN A 226 -6.77 9.72 -9.60
C ASN A 226 -6.52 8.81 -10.82
N PRO A 227 -6.46 9.38 -12.05
CA PRO A 227 -6.23 8.58 -13.25
C PRO A 227 -4.83 7.95 -13.34
N GLY A 228 -3.91 8.29 -12.44
CA GLY A 228 -2.59 7.65 -12.30
C GLY A 228 -2.60 6.39 -11.43
N ALA A 229 -3.68 6.13 -10.67
CA ALA A 229 -3.78 4.95 -9.80
C ALA A 229 -3.78 3.64 -10.62
N ILE A 230 -3.09 2.62 -10.12
CA ILE A 230 -2.90 1.33 -10.81
C ILE A 230 -3.88 0.30 -10.23
N PRO A 231 -4.96 -0.06 -10.94
CA PRO A 231 -5.90 -1.06 -10.47
C PRO A 231 -5.30 -2.48 -10.54
N PHE A 232 -5.62 -3.29 -9.54
CA PHE A 232 -5.20 -4.66 -9.41
C PHE A 232 -6.41 -5.58 -9.18
N PRO A 233 -7.11 -6.01 -10.24
CA PRO A 233 -8.33 -6.79 -10.14
C PRO A 233 -8.08 -8.29 -9.96
N TRP A 234 -9.08 -8.97 -9.36
CA TRP A 234 -9.21 -10.42 -9.40
C TRP A 234 -9.90 -10.86 -10.69
N VAL A 235 -9.41 -11.95 -11.29
CA VAL A 235 -10.00 -12.62 -12.44
C VAL A 235 -10.14 -14.12 -12.19
N SER A 236 -11.17 -14.73 -12.77
CA SER A 236 -11.44 -16.17 -12.70
C SER A 236 -11.49 -16.81 -14.09
N THR A 237 -11.65 -16.02 -15.15
CA THR A 237 -11.84 -16.51 -16.51
C THR A 237 -11.03 -15.71 -17.54
N ALA A 238 -10.69 -16.37 -18.65
CA ALA A 238 -10.08 -15.72 -19.82
C ALA A 238 -10.97 -14.61 -20.43
N ALA A 239 -12.29 -14.72 -20.28
CA ALA A 239 -13.22 -13.70 -20.77
C ALA A 239 -13.10 -12.39 -19.98
N GLU A 240 -12.97 -12.46 -18.65
CA GLU A 240 -12.74 -11.30 -17.78
C GLU A 240 -11.41 -10.61 -18.12
N VAL A 241 -10.35 -11.38 -18.35
CA VAL A 241 -9.05 -10.82 -18.79
C VAL A 241 -9.20 -10.03 -20.08
N LYS A 242 -9.92 -10.57 -21.09
CA LYS A 242 -10.15 -9.88 -22.37
C LYS A 242 -10.93 -8.59 -22.19
N VAL A 243 -11.93 -8.57 -21.29
CA VAL A 243 -12.70 -7.35 -20.96
C VAL A 243 -11.79 -6.31 -20.32
N LEU A 244 -10.99 -6.69 -19.32
CA LEU A 244 -10.07 -5.79 -18.64
C LEU A 244 -9.05 -5.20 -19.64
N ALA A 245 -8.41 -6.02 -20.46
CA ALA A 245 -7.44 -5.57 -21.44
C ALA A 245 -8.03 -4.61 -22.49
N LYS A 246 -9.30 -4.80 -22.85
CA LYS A 246 -9.97 -3.97 -23.85
C LYS A 246 -10.42 -2.61 -23.32
N TYR A 247 -10.92 -2.56 -22.09
CA TYR A 247 -11.63 -1.38 -21.58
C TYR A 247 -10.88 -0.64 -20.47
N TYR A 248 -9.87 -1.26 -19.84
CA TYR A 248 -9.19 -0.74 -18.66
C TYR A 248 -7.66 -0.74 -18.83
N SER A 249 -7.15 0.17 -19.65
CA SER A 249 -5.73 0.25 -20.05
C SER A 249 -4.74 0.46 -18.89
N LYS A 250 -5.23 0.86 -17.72
CA LYS A 250 -4.42 1.00 -16.49
C LYS A 250 -4.22 -0.34 -15.75
N VAL A 251 -5.02 -1.37 -16.04
CA VAL A 251 -4.78 -2.72 -15.51
C VAL A 251 -3.54 -3.28 -16.19
N GLN A 252 -2.53 -3.65 -15.40
CA GLN A 252 -1.28 -4.24 -15.88
C GLN A 252 -0.97 -5.57 -15.21
N MET A 253 -1.60 -5.83 -14.07
CA MET A 253 -1.47 -7.04 -13.30
C MET A 253 -2.84 -7.51 -12.84
N VAL A 254 -3.05 -8.83 -12.81
CA VAL A 254 -4.31 -9.45 -12.37
C VAL A 254 -4.03 -10.57 -11.37
N GLN A 255 -4.88 -10.67 -10.34
CA GLN A 255 -4.82 -11.76 -9.37
C GLN A 255 -5.81 -12.86 -9.72
N PHE A 256 -5.43 -14.11 -9.49
CA PHE A 256 -6.28 -15.29 -9.69
C PHE A 256 -5.92 -16.42 -8.70
N GLY A 257 -6.79 -17.45 -8.63
CA GLY A 257 -6.50 -18.67 -7.88
C GLY A 257 -5.66 -19.66 -8.69
N ILE A 258 -4.64 -20.22 -8.07
CA ILE A 258 -3.77 -21.25 -8.69
C ILE A 258 -4.51 -22.58 -8.91
N ASP A 259 -5.54 -22.86 -8.15
CA ASP A 259 -6.42 -24.03 -8.25
C ASP A 259 -7.52 -23.89 -9.30
N ASN A 260 -7.46 -22.86 -10.15
CA ASN A 260 -8.41 -22.60 -11.21
C ASN A 260 -8.41 -23.77 -12.22
N ALA A 261 -9.57 -24.40 -12.41
CA ALA A 261 -9.72 -25.53 -13.32
C ALA A 261 -9.36 -25.22 -14.79
N SER A 262 -9.40 -23.94 -15.18
CA SER A 262 -9.03 -23.41 -16.49
C SER A 262 -7.72 -22.63 -16.47
N LEU A 263 -6.80 -22.93 -15.55
CA LEU A 263 -5.56 -22.17 -15.34
C LEU A 263 -4.76 -21.95 -16.65
N THR A 264 -4.61 -22.99 -17.47
CA THR A 264 -3.89 -22.90 -18.75
C THR A 264 -4.52 -21.89 -19.70
N GLU A 265 -5.86 -21.91 -19.84
CA GLU A 265 -6.60 -20.97 -20.69
C GLU A 265 -6.49 -19.53 -20.12
N LEU A 266 -6.62 -19.40 -18.80
CA LEU A 266 -6.50 -18.13 -18.11
C LEU A 266 -5.12 -17.52 -18.31
N MET A 267 -4.04 -18.27 -18.08
CA MET A 267 -2.67 -17.84 -18.30
C MET A 267 -2.39 -17.48 -19.75
N GLY A 268 -2.97 -18.23 -20.71
CA GLY A 268 -2.92 -17.88 -22.13
C GLY A 268 -3.52 -16.51 -22.41
N ALA A 269 -4.70 -16.23 -21.85
CA ALA A 269 -5.36 -14.93 -22.02
C ALA A 269 -4.58 -13.77 -21.34
N ILE A 270 -4.01 -13.99 -20.15
CA ILE A 270 -3.18 -13.00 -19.43
C ILE A 270 -1.96 -12.64 -20.28
N LYS A 271 -1.27 -13.64 -20.84
CA LYS A 271 -0.11 -13.45 -21.71
C LYS A 271 -0.47 -12.72 -23.02
N ASP A 272 -1.55 -13.12 -23.70
CA ASP A 272 -2.03 -12.47 -24.93
C ASP A 272 -2.41 -11.00 -24.69
N ALA A 273 -2.94 -10.71 -23.51
CA ALA A 273 -3.29 -9.37 -23.06
C ALA A 273 -2.07 -8.54 -22.62
N LYS A 274 -0.88 -9.14 -22.53
CA LYS A 274 0.34 -8.54 -21.99
C LYS A 274 0.14 -8.01 -20.55
N LEU A 275 -0.60 -8.77 -19.74
CA LEU A 275 -0.75 -8.53 -18.33
C LEU A 275 0.22 -9.40 -17.53
N VAL A 276 0.47 -9.02 -16.27
CA VAL A 276 1.24 -9.80 -15.31
C VAL A 276 0.30 -10.67 -14.50
N GLY A 277 0.60 -11.94 -14.36
CA GLY A 277 -0.12 -12.90 -13.55
C GLY A 277 0.40 -12.90 -12.10
N TYR A 278 -0.51 -12.75 -11.15
CA TYR A 278 -0.23 -12.75 -9.72
C TYR A 278 -1.09 -13.81 -9.02
N ALA A 279 -0.47 -14.65 -8.19
CA ALA A 279 -1.22 -15.63 -7.39
C ALA A 279 -0.64 -15.81 -5.98
N ASN A 280 -1.49 -16.30 -5.06
CA ASN A 280 -1.10 -16.57 -3.68
C ASN A 280 -0.53 -17.98 -3.53
N HIS A 281 0.56 -18.10 -2.75
CA HIS A 281 1.14 -19.37 -2.31
C HIS A 281 0.82 -19.68 -0.83
N LEU A 282 0.07 -18.82 -0.15
CA LEU A 282 -0.14 -18.80 1.30
C LEU A 282 -0.62 -20.14 1.90
N ASP A 283 -1.50 -20.86 1.20
CA ASP A 283 -2.02 -22.15 1.67
C ASP A 283 -0.94 -23.27 1.70
N TRP A 284 0.16 -23.07 0.99
CA TRP A 284 1.26 -24.01 0.86
C TRP A 284 2.59 -23.49 1.44
N ASP A 285 2.57 -22.35 2.10
CA ASP A 285 3.79 -21.74 2.68
C ASP A 285 4.48 -22.67 3.69
N SER A 286 3.72 -23.49 4.42
CA SER A 286 4.29 -24.49 5.30
C SER A 286 5.15 -25.54 4.58
N ASP A 287 4.95 -25.77 3.30
CA ASP A 287 5.76 -26.68 2.50
C ASP A 287 7.17 -26.14 2.30
N LEU A 288 7.32 -24.81 2.15
CA LEU A 288 8.62 -24.13 2.02
C LEU A 288 9.49 -24.38 3.27
N LEU A 289 8.91 -24.41 4.47
CA LEU A 289 9.61 -24.70 5.73
C LEU A 289 10.16 -26.12 5.75
N ASN A 290 9.55 -27.03 5.00
CA ASN A 290 9.94 -28.43 4.90
C ASN A 290 10.73 -28.73 3.61
N SER A 291 11.22 -27.70 2.93
CA SER A 291 11.93 -27.81 1.64
C SER A 291 11.13 -28.57 0.56
N LYS A 292 9.81 -28.42 0.58
CA LYS A 292 8.90 -28.98 -0.42
C LYS A 292 8.49 -27.88 -1.39
N TYR A 293 8.90 -27.98 -2.63
CA TYR A 293 8.71 -26.92 -3.64
C TYR A 293 7.74 -27.31 -4.74
N SER A 294 6.99 -28.42 -4.60
CA SER A 294 6.08 -28.89 -5.67
C SER A 294 5.00 -27.88 -6.05
N HIS A 295 4.42 -27.18 -5.05
CA HIS A 295 3.44 -26.12 -5.31
C HIS A 295 4.10 -24.88 -5.93
N LEU A 296 5.27 -24.47 -5.44
CA LEU A 296 6.03 -23.38 -6.05
C LEU A 296 6.44 -23.72 -7.49
N GLN A 297 6.80 -24.99 -7.77
CA GLN A 297 7.08 -25.45 -9.14
C GLN A 297 5.87 -25.27 -10.06
N THR A 298 4.65 -25.43 -9.55
CA THR A 298 3.42 -25.15 -10.33
C THR A 298 3.36 -23.69 -10.79
N PHE A 299 3.79 -22.72 -9.95
CA PHE A 299 3.88 -21.31 -10.34
C PHE A 299 4.90 -21.11 -11.47
N ILE A 300 6.07 -21.75 -11.34
CA ILE A 300 7.15 -21.67 -12.35
C ILE A 300 6.70 -22.28 -13.68
N ASP A 301 6.12 -23.48 -13.64
CA ASP A 301 5.69 -24.22 -14.83
C ASP A 301 4.59 -23.48 -15.61
N ASN A 302 3.69 -22.79 -14.89
CA ASN A 302 2.65 -21.96 -15.47
C ASN A 302 3.12 -20.53 -15.79
N LYS A 303 4.38 -20.20 -15.52
CA LYS A 303 4.98 -18.88 -15.79
C LYS A 303 4.22 -17.73 -15.14
N ILE A 304 3.80 -17.94 -13.88
CA ILE A 304 3.21 -16.91 -13.06
C ILE A 304 4.31 -15.95 -12.65
N GLU A 305 4.12 -14.66 -12.91
CA GLU A 305 5.19 -13.68 -12.77
C GLU A 305 5.34 -13.16 -11.33
N VAL A 306 4.27 -13.17 -10.52
CA VAL A 306 4.33 -12.68 -9.12
C VAL A 306 3.67 -13.68 -8.18
N VAL A 307 4.39 -14.04 -7.11
CA VAL A 307 3.91 -14.92 -6.04
C VAL A 307 3.80 -14.18 -4.70
N GLN A 308 2.63 -14.24 -4.05
CA GLN A 308 2.46 -13.75 -2.69
C GLN A 308 2.65 -14.87 -1.67
N THR A 309 3.48 -14.63 -0.65
CA THR A 309 3.85 -15.60 0.37
C THR A 309 4.23 -14.91 1.69
N ASP A 310 4.11 -15.61 2.81
CA ASP A 310 4.68 -15.18 4.10
C ASP A 310 6.21 -15.39 4.17
N TYR A 311 6.79 -16.09 3.19
CA TYR A 311 8.20 -16.51 3.19
C TYR A 311 8.92 -16.12 1.90
N SER A 312 8.86 -14.84 1.53
CA SER A 312 9.46 -14.30 0.30
C SER A 312 10.97 -14.59 0.18
N ASP A 313 11.69 -14.61 1.30
CA ASP A 313 13.11 -14.97 1.38
C ASP A 313 13.38 -16.44 1.02
N LEU A 314 12.51 -17.37 1.45
CA LEU A 314 12.65 -18.79 1.07
C LEU A 314 12.36 -19.00 -0.43
N VAL A 315 11.34 -18.33 -0.96
CA VAL A 315 11.05 -18.35 -2.40
C VAL A 315 12.22 -17.76 -3.19
N ASN A 316 12.72 -16.58 -2.79
CA ASN A 316 13.87 -15.94 -3.43
C ASN A 316 15.14 -16.80 -3.43
N SER A 317 15.34 -17.59 -2.39
CA SER A 317 16.48 -18.50 -2.29
C SER A 317 16.37 -19.73 -3.20
N TYR A 318 15.13 -20.11 -3.57
CA TYR A 318 14.86 -21.24 -4.46
C TYR A 318 14.97 -20.85 -5.94
N LEU A 319 14.55 -19.61 -6.29
CA LEU A 319 14.59 -19.06 -7.65
C LEU A 319 16.00 -18.68 -8.09
#